data_0837ad44db0bf2237fe97fce5f0a2932
#
_entry.id   0837ad44db0bf2237fe97fce5f0a2932
#
_cell.length_a   1.000
_cell.length_b   1.000
_cell.length_c   1.000
_cell.angle_alpha   90.00
_cell.angle_beta   90.00
_cell.angle_gamma   90.00
#
_symmetry.space_group_name_H-M   'P 1'
#
loop_
_entity.id
_entity.type
_entity.pdbx_description
1 polymer ?
#
loop_
_entity_poly.entity_id
_entity_poly.type
_entity_poly.pdbx_seq_one_letter_code
_entity_poly.pdbx_strand_id
1 'polypeptide(L)'
;FAQIPQLVRINPQHYFQRTVPKGNYSGLTWLGGNRYAVVSDKTAQSGFFLFRIEIDSVSGDIKEVVNEGFQSSGEANKDEEGIAFFPKDSTLLISREVDNRILEYDMNGKLTDRELAIPSIFSTATPAYSFEALTYNAHTHRFWTTSESTLRPDGRQADAKNQVKNRLRFQSFDDSFVAKEQYAYLMDAPDNHSSAANYAMGVPAMAALDNGCLLVLEREFLVTPSKFGSYV
;
A
#
# COMPACT_ATOMS: atom_id res chain seq x y z
N PHE A 1 -12.15 21.56 11.78
CA PHE A 1 -11.82 20.18 12.14
C PHE A 1 -12.43 19.28 11.08
N ALA A 2 -11.59 18.42 10.42
CA ALA A 2 -12.10 17.39 9.53
C ALA A 2 -12.95 16.41 10.33
N GLN A 3 -14.13 16.05 9.83
CA GLN A 3 -14.98 15.06 10.48
C GLN A 3 -14.33 13.70 10.32
N ILE A 4 -14.04 13.00 11.43
CA ILE A 4 -13.49 11.65 11.39
C ILE A 4 -14.54 10.73 10.76
N PRO A 5 -14.21 9.97 9.70
CA PRO A 5 -15.14 9.02 9.10
C PRO A 5 -15.60 8.01 10.16
N GLN A 6 -16.89 7.73 10.18
CA GLN A 6 -17.43 6.70 11.06
C GLN A 6 -17.59 5.42 10.26
N LEU A 7 -16.92 4.35 10.67
CA LEU A 7 -17.15 3.02 10.10
C LEU A 7 -18.50 2.48 10.59
N VAL A 8 -19.42 2.27 9.66
CA VAL A 8 -20.79 1.85 9.98
C VAL A 8 -20.97 0.34 9.81
N ARG A 9 -20.23 -0.27 8.88
CA ARG A 9 -20.40 -1.69 8.53
C ARG A 9 -19.15 -2.26 7.87
N ILE A 10 -18.82 -3.51 8.22
CA ILE A 10 -17.88 -4.35 7.49
C ILE A 10 -18.67 -5.48 6.84
N ASN A 11 -18.62 -5.59 5.51
CA ASN A 11 -19.27 -6.66 4.77
C ASN A 11 -18.44 -7.97 4.89
N PRO A 12 -19.08 -9.15 4.71
CA PRO A 12 -18.37 -10.41 4.69
C PRO A 12 -17.29 -10.46 3.61
N GLN A 13 -16.23 -11.21 3.87
CA GLN A 13 -15.18 -11.46 2.89
C GLN A 13 -15.70 -12.40 1.79
N HIS A 14 -15.40 -12.07 0.52
CA HIS A 14 -15.72 -12.87 -0.66
C HIS A 14 -14.47 -13.43 -1.31
N TYR A 15 -14.65 -14.55 -2.05
CA TYR A 15 -13.60 -15.22 -2.80
C TYR A 15 -13.95 -15.29 -4.29
N PHE A 16 -13.11 -14.75 -5.15
CA PHE A 16 -13.32 -14.66 -6.60
C PHE A 16 -12.37 -15.55 -7.41
N GLN A 17 -12.03 -16.74 -6.91
CA GLN A 17 -11.01 -17.64 -7.45
C GLN A 17 -11.23 -18.10 -8.89
N ARG A 18 -12.45 -17.97 -9.43
CA ARG A 18 -12.77 -18.33 -10.81
C ARG A 18 -12.36 -17.26 -11.82
N THR A 19 -12.33 -16.02 -11.42
CA THR A 19 -12.10 -14.83 -12.25
C THR A 19 -10.84 -14.08 -11.89
N VAL A 20 -10.31 -14.34 -10.69
CA VAL A 20 -9.04 -13.78 -10.21
C VAL A 20 -8.10 -14.93 -9.89
N PRO A 21 -7.01 -15.13 -10.67
CA PRO A 21 -6.00 -16.15 -10.38
C PRO A 21 -5.37 -15.94 -9.00
N LYS A 22 -4.82 -17.00 -8.42
CA LYS A 22 -3.98 -16.87 -7.23
C LYS A 22 -2.82 -15.94 -7.53
N GLY A 23 -2.56 -14.99 -6.63
CA GLY A 23 -1.49 -14.03 -6.75
C GLY A 23 -1.24 -13.39 -5.38
N ASN A 24 -0.09 -12.77 -5.24
CA ASN A 24 0.25 -11.96 -4.08
C ASN A 24 -0.06 -10.51 -4.42
N TYR A 25 -1.34 -10.17 -4.45
CA TYR A 25 -1.81 -8.82 -4.74
C TYR A 25 -1.59 -7.93 -3.52
N SER A 26 -0.77 -6.89 -3.68
CA SER A 26 -0.30 -6.04 -2.58
C SER A 26 -0.99 -4.70 -2.53
N GLY A 27 -1.17 -4.04 -3.67
CA GLY A 27 -1.75 -2.70 -3.75
C GLY A 27 -2.85 -2.58 -4.80
N LEU A 28 -3.79 -1.67 -4.54
CA LEU A 28 -4.94 -1.41 -5.41
C LEU A 28 -5.22 0.08 -5.47
N THR A 29 -5.50 0.60 -6.67
CA THR A 29 -5.97 1.98 -6.88
C THR A 29 -7.15 2.05 -7.84
N TRP A 30 -8.06 2.99 -7.59
CA TRP A 30 -9.22 3.21 -8.43
C TRP A 30 -8.87 4.06 -9.66
N LEU A 31 -9.33 3.65 -10.84
CA LEU A 31 -9.09 4.33 -12.12
C LEU A 31 -10.34 5.08 -12.64
N GLY A 32 -11.44 4.97 -11.95
CA GLY A 32 -12.74 5.50 -12.37
C GLY A 32 -13.73 4.41 -12.73
N GLY A 33 -15.02 4.66 -12.49
CA GLY A 33 -16.10 3.68 -12.69
C GLY A 33 -15.86 2.41 -11.89
N ASN A 34 -15.85 1.27 -12.54
CA ASN A 34 -15.59 -0.04 -11.95
C ASN A 34 -14.17 -0.59 -12.25
N ARG A 35 -13.25 0.24 -12.75
CA ARG A 35 -11.89 -0.16 -13.12
C ARG A 35 -10.88 0.17 -12.05
N TYR A 36 -9.96 -0.76 -11.81
CA TYR A 36 -8.90 -0.66 -10.82
C TYR A 36 -7.57 -1.14 -11.39
N ALA A 37 -6.47 -0.55 -10.95
CA ALA A 37 -5.13 -1.09 -11.17
C ALA A 37 -4.65 -1.78 -9.88
N VAL A 38 -3.98 -2.92 -10.05
CA VAL A 38 -3.57 -3.79 -8.94
C VAL A 38 -2.14 -4.26 -9.17
N VAL A 39 -1.27 -4.08 -8.21
CA VAL A 39 0.09 -4.62 -8.24
C VAL A 39 0.19 -5.95 -7.50
N SER A 40 1.22 -6.71 -7.81
CA SER A 40 1.59 -7.94 -7.12
C SER A 40 3.11 -7.97 -6.93
N ASP A 41 3.52 -8.28 -5.72
CA ASP A 41 4.92 -8.39 -5.31
C ASP A 41 5.67 -9.57 -5.97
N LYS A 42 4.94 -10.56 -6.49
CA LYS A 42 5.51 -11.83 -7.01
C LYS A 42 5.26 -12.08 -8.50
N THR A 43 4.92 -11.07 -9.29
CA THR A 43 4.96 -11.20 -10.75
C THR A 43 6.40 -11.29 -11.24
N ALA A 44 6.63 -11.99 -12.36
CA ALA A 44 7.97 -12.09 -12.94
C ALA A 44 8.46 -10.73 -13.50
N GLN A 45 7.52 -9.93 -13.98
CA GLN A 45 7.78 -8.62 -14.57
C GLN A 45 7.11 -7.52 -13.76
N SER A 46 7.75 -6.35 -13.75
CA SER A 46 7.22 -5.10 -13.23
C SER A 46 6.00 -4.65 -14.02
N GLY A 47 4.97 -4.16 -13.32
CA GLY A 47 3.74 -3.69 -13.95
C GLY A 47 2.52 -3.87 -13.05
N PHE A 48 1.34 -3.88 -13.64
CA PHE A 48 0.09 -3.95 -12.91
C PHE A 48 -0.99 -4.70 -13.68
N PHE A 49 -1.93 -5.29 -12.93
CA PHE A 49 -3.15 -5.87 -13.49
C PHE A 49 -4.23 -4.80 -13.62
N LEU A 50 -5.09 -4.96 -14.61
CA LEU A 50 -6.36 -4.25 -14.68
C LEU A 50 -7.47 -5.16 -14.13
N PHE A 51 -8.17 -4.67 -13.13
CA PHE A 51 -9.31 -5.36 -12.54
C PHE A 51 -10.59 -4.58 -12.81
N ARG A 52 -11.67 -5.30 -13.07
CA ARG A 52 -13.01 -4.79 -13.00
C ARG A 52 -13.66 -5.29 -11.71
N ILE A 53 -14.12 -4.36 -10.88
CA ILE A 53 -14.74 -4.66 -9.58
C ILE A 53 -16.14 -4.04 -9.55
N GLU A 54 -17.15 -4.88 -9.45
CA GLU A 54 -18.55 -4.46 -9.31
C GLU A 54 -18.92 -4.36 -7.82
N ILE A 55 -19.20 -3.14 -7.39
CA ILE A 55 -19.58 -2.83 -6.01
C ILE A 55 -21.03 -2.37 -5.98
N ASP A 56 -21.83 -2.95 -5.11
CA ASP A 56 -23.19 -2.51 -4.85
C ASP A 56 -23.17 -1.13 -4.18
N SER A 57 -23.73 -0.12 -4.84
CA SER A 57 -23.66 1.27 -4.39
C SER A 57 -24.45 1.56 -3.10
N VAL A 58 -25.34 0.65 -2.68
CA VAL A 58 -26.15 0.80 -1.47
C VAL A 58 -25.52 0.10 -0.28
N SER A 59 -25.10 -1.15 -0.50
CA SER A 59 -24.55 -1.98 0.57
C SER A 59 -23.01 -1.91 0.69
N GLY A 60 -22.30 -1.45 -0.37
CA GLY A 60 -20.85 -1.52 -0.47
C GLY A 60 -20.32 -2.94 -0.70
N ASP A 61 -21.21 -3.93 -0.95
CA ASP A 61 -20.82 -5.31 -1.13
C ASP A 61 -20.18 -5.55 -2.50
N ILE A 62 -19.09 -6.32 -2.55
CA ILE A 62 -18.39 -6.66 -3.80
C ILE A 62 -19.13 -7.82 -4.47
N LYS A 63 -19.71 -7.58 -5.65
CA LYS A 63 -20.51 -8.57 -6.40
C LYS A 63 -19.65 -9.40 -7.33
N GLU A 64 -18.69 -8.78 -7.99
CA GLU A 64 -17.83 -9.44 -8.97
C GLU A 64 -16.45 -8.79 -8.98
N VAL A 65 -15.42 -9.61 -9.19
CA VAL A 65 -14.05 -9.16 -9.50
C VAL A 65 -13.56 -9.98 -10.69
N VAL A 66 -13.08 -9.29 -11.72
CA VAL A 66 -12.53 -9.91 -12.93
C VAL A 66 -11.14 -9.33 -13.19
N ASN A 67 -10.14 -10.20 -13.38
CA ASN A 67 -8.84 -9.81 -13.89
C ASN A 67 -8.92 -9.65 -15.41
N GLU A 68 -8.73 -8.44 -15.92
CA GLU A 68 -8.81 -8.09 -17.35
C GLU A 68 -7.43 -8.16 -18.06
N GLY A 69 -6.36 -8.50 -17.34
CA GLY A 69 -5.03 -8.68 -17.91
C GLY A 69 -3.94 -7.91 -17.19
N PHE A 70 -2.70 -8.10 -17.66
CA PHE A 70 -1.49 -7.52 -17.08
C PHE A 70 -0.82 -6.56 -18.06
N GLN A 71 -0.45 -5.37 -17.57
CA GLN A 71 0.32 -4.37 -18.28
C GLN A 71 1.74 -4.40 -17.74
N SER A 72 2.73 -4.61 -18.62
CA SER A 72 4.11 -4.86 -18.21
C SER A 72 5.10 -3.85 -18.78
N SER A 73 6.07 -3.44 -17.98
CA SER A 73 7.23 -2.66 -18.42
C SER A 73 8.25 -3.50 -19.19
N GLY A 74 8.19 -4.83 -19.08
CA GLY A 74 9.22 -5.74 -19.57
C GLY A 74 10.42 -5.89 -18.63
N GLU A 75 10.54 -5.05 -17.58
CA GLU A 75 11.59 -5.17 -16.56
C GLU A 75 11.24 -6.24 -15.52
N ALA A 76 12.24 -6.72 -14.78
CA ALA A 76 12.02 -7.63 -13.66
C ALA A 76 11.29 -6.90 -12.51
N ASN A 77 10.36 -7.58 -11.86
CA ASN A 77 9.69 -7.09 -10.66
C ASN A 77 10.72 -6.82 -9.54
N LYS A 78 10.47 -5.76 -8.76
CA LYS A 78 11.33 -5.29 -7.67
C LYS A 78 10.61 -5.28 -6.33
N ASP A 79 9.72 -6.28 -6.10
CA ASP A 79 8.83 -6.31 -4.95
C ASP A 79 7.92 -5.07 -4.97
N GLU A 80 6.94 -5.10 -5.85
CA GLU A 80 6.02 -3.97 -6.06
C GLU A 80 4.83 -4.10 -5.11
N GLU A 81 4.64 -3.09 -4.26
CA GLU A 81 3.72 -3.16 -3.13
C GLU A 81 2.57 -2.15 -3.23
N GLY A 82 2.86 -0.88 -3.24
CA GLY A 82 1.84 0.18 -3.31
C GLY A 82 1.62 0.71 -4.71
N ILE A 83 0.39 1.14 -5.00
CA ILE A 83 0.04 1.76 -6.28
C ILE A 83 -0.91 2.93 -6.08
N ALA A 84 -0.69 4.04 -6.78
CA ALA A 84 -1.58 5.20 -6.79
C ALA A 84 -1.81 5.70 -8.22
N PHE A 85 -3.07 5.97 -8.56
CA PHE A 85 -3.42 6.59 -9.84
C PHE A 85 -3.25 8.10 -9.75
N PHE A 86 -2.59 8.69 -10.76
CA PHE A 86 -2.42 10.13 -10.93
C PHE A 86 -3.31 10.61 -12.10
N PRO A 87 -4.51 11.13 -11.79
CA PRO A 87 -5.50 11.47 -12.81
C PRO A 87 -5.04 12.58 -13.76
N LYS A 88 -4.21 13.51 -13.27
CA LYS A 88 -3.75 14.67 -14.04
C LYS A 88 -3.01 14.27 -15.31
N ASP A 89 -2.12 13.27 -15.21
CA ASP A 89 -1.29 12.81 -16.32
C ASP A 89 -1.79 11.45 -16.86
N SER A 90 -2.82 10.87 -16.26
CA SER A 90 -3.32 9.51 -16.53
C SER A 90 -2.20 8.48 -16.43
N THR A 91 -1.45 8.51 -15.34
CA THR A 91 -0.33 7.62 -15.03
C THR A 91 -0.53 6.93 -13.70
N LEU A 92 0.33 5.99 -13.38
CA LEU A 92 0.35 5.25 -12.12
C LEU A 92 1.72 5.40 -11.46
N LEU A 93 1.73 5.61 -10.16
CA LEU A 93 2.95 5.49 -9.35
C LEU A 93 2.93 4.17 -8.63
N ILE A 94 4.05 3.44 -8.67
CA ILE A 94 4.20 2.12 -8.04
C ILE A 94 5.43 2.15 -7.13
N SER A 95 5.25 1.75 -5.86
CA SER A 95 6.35 1.60 -4.92
C SER A 95 7.05 0.26 -5.12
N ARG A 96 8.37 0.27 -4.95
CA ARG A 96 9.26 -0.89 -5.10
C ARG A 96 10.09 -1.04 -3.83
N GLU A 97 9.95 -2.17 -3.17
CA GLU A 97 10.61 -2.39 -1.88
C GLU A 97 12.11 -2.63 -2.01
N VAL A 98 12.55 -3.37 -3.04
CA VAL A 98 13.96 -3.78 -3.22
C VAL A 98 14.92 -2.59 -3.36
N ASP A 99 14.52 -1.51 -4.01
CA ASP A 99 15.37 -0.36 -4.28
C ASP A 99 14.87 0.95 -3.67
N ASN A 100 13.83 0.92 -2.84
CA ASN A 100 13.26 2.06 -2.13
C ASN A 100 12.83 3.20 -3.08
N ARG A 101 12.25 2.88 -4.23
CA ARG A 101 11.83 3.86 -5.22
C ARG A 101 10.32 3.81 -5.45
N ILE A 102 9.78 4.92 -5.89
CA ILE A 102 8.38 5.01 -6.35
C ILE A 102 8.41 5.62 -7.75
N LEU A 103 8.16 4.76 -8.74
CA LEU A 103 8.32 5.10 -10.15
C LEU A 103 6.97 5.33 -10.82
N GLU A 104 6.98 6.17 -11.86
CA GLU A 104 5.81 6.42 -12.67
C GLU A 104 5.76 5.50 -13.90
N TYR A 105 4.53 4.99 -14.18
CA TYR A 105 4.20 4.12 -15.30
C TYR A 105 3.07 4.73 -16.12
N ASP A 106 3.12 4.58 -17.43
CA ASP A 106 1.96 4.86 -18.28
C ASP A 106 0.89 3.77 -18.14
N MET A 107 -0.29 3.99 -18.70
CA MET A 107 -1.40 3.04 -18.66
C MET A 107 -1.18 1.74 -19.46
N ASN A 108 -0.09 1.64 -20.21
CA ASN A 108 0.35 0.42 -20.90
C ASN A 108 1.42 -0.35 -20.09
N GLY A 109 1.73 0.10 -18.87
CA GLY A 109 2.71 -0.50 -17.99
C GLY A 109 4.16 -0.11 -18.28
N LYS A 110 4.44 0.81 -19.19
CA LYS A 110 5.80 1.27 -19.48
C LYS A 110 6.24 2.30 -18.46
N LEU A 111 7.49 2.19 -18.01
CA LEU A 111 8.14 3.21 -17.20
C LEU A 111 8.24 4.52 -17.95
N THR A 112 7.94 5.62 -17.28
CA THR A 112 8.34 6.95 -17.69
C THR A 112 9.74 7.26 -17.13
N ASP A 113 10.23 8.47 -17.34
CA ASP A 113 11.48 8.96 -16.76
C ASP A 113 11.28 9.69 -15.41
N ARG A 114 10.07 9.60 -14.83
CA ARG A 114 9.68 10.32 -13.60
C ARG A 114 9.55 9.38 -12.41
N GLU A 115 9.89 9.91 -11.24
CA GLU A 115 9.74 9.22 -9.94
C GLU A 115 9.53 10.23 -8.82
N LEU A 116 8.99 9.79 -7.69
CA LEU A 116 8.92 10.63 -6.48
C LEU A 116 10.32 10.89 -5.95
N ALA A 117 10.61 12.17 -5.61
CA ALA A 117 11.88 12.58 -5.00
C ALA A 117 11.94 12.15 -3.53
N ILE A 118 12.21 10.87 -3.30
CA ILE A 118 12.22 10.25 -1.98
C ILE A 118 13.31 10.87 -1.09
N PRO A 119 12.97 11.41 0.11
CA PRO A 119 13.97 11.89 1.06
C PRO A 119 14.93 10.79 1.49
N SER A 120 16.23 11.14 1.58
CA SER A 120 17.31 10.19 1.87
C SER A 120 17.15 9.40 3.16
N ILE A 121 16.37 9.90 4.12
CA ILE A 121 16.09 9.21 5.39
C ILE A 121 15.45 7.83 5.15
N PHE A 122 14.65 7.66 4.09
CA PHE A 122 14.00 6.39 3.77
C PHE A 122 14.99 5.31 3.30
N SER A 123 16.22 5.66 2.90
CA SER A 123 17.27 4.67 2.63
C SER A 123 17.71 3.91 3.90
N THR A 124 17.26 4.36 5.07
CA THR A 124 17.51 3.70 6.36
C THR A 124 16.43 2.67 6.73
N ALA A 125 15.45 2.43 5.88
CA ALA A 125 14.47 1.35 6.08
C ALA A 125 15.17 0.00 6.25
N THR A 126 14.62 -0.85 7.06
CA THR A 126 15.06 -2.24 7.15
C THR A 126 14.64 -2.95 5.86
N PRO A 127 15.51 -3.73 5.20
CA PRO A 127 15.10 -4.54 4.06
C PRO A 127 13.86 -5.38 4.38
N ALA A 128 12.95 -5.54 3.41
CA ALA A 128 11.64 -6.18 3.56
C ALA A 128 10.66 -5.47 4.52
N TYR A 129 10.87 -4.16 4.79
CA TYR A 129 9.96 -3.29 5.55
C TYR A 129 9.99 -1.86 5.01
N SER A 130 10.13 -1.72 3.68
CA SER A 130 10.26 -0.45 2.99
C SER A 130 8.89 0.13 2.60
N PHE A 131 8.72 0.59 1.36
CA PHE A 131 7.48 1.23 0.92
C PHE A 131 6.43 0.20 0.52
N GLU A 132 5.40 0.01 1.35
CA GLU A 132 4.21 -0.76 1.00
C GLU A 132 3.03 0.15 0.65
N ALA A 133 2.70 1.09 1.52
CA ALA A 133 1.54 1.96 1.37
C ALA A 133 1.80 3.13 0.42
N LEU A 134 0.92 3.33 -0.55
CA LEU A 134 0.95 4.49 -1.46
C LEU A 134 -0.48 4.89 -1.84
N THR A 135 -0.79 6.18 -1.76
CA THR A 135 -2.09 6.72 -2.15
C THR A 135 -1.97 8.14 -2.69
N TYR A 136 -2.94 8.58 -3.50
CA TYR A 136 -3.04 9.94 -4.00
C TYR A 136 -4.38 10.56 -3.62
N ASN A 137 -4.34 11.80 -3.16
CA ASN A 137 -5.52 12.62 -2.89
C ASN A 137 -5.68 13.69 -3.96
N ALA A 138 -6.67 13.54 -4.82
CA ALA A 138 -6.94 14.48 -5.91
C ALA A 138 -7.45 15.85 -5.44
N HIS A 139 -8.02 15.96 -4.22
CA HIS A 139 -8.49 17.22 -3.64
C HIS A 139 -7.35 18.06 -3.05
N THR A 140 -6.40 17.39 -2.39
CA THR A 140 -5.26 18.09 -1.77
C THR A 140 -4.04 18.16 -2.67
N HIS A 141 -4.07 17.48 -3.83
CA HIS A 141 -2.96 17.35 -4.75
C HIS A 141 -1.71 16.79 -4.06
N ARG A 142 -1.88 15.67 -3.31
CA ARG A 142 -0.80 15.03 -2.55
C ARG A 142 -0.78 13.52 -2.74
N PHE A 143 0.40 13.00 -3.04
CA PHE A 143 0.73 11.60 -2.79
C PHE A 143 1.14 11.44 -1.34
N TRP A 144 0.86 10.28 -0.78
CA TRP A 144 1.25 9.89 0.56
C TRP A 144 1.83 8.49 0.57
N THR A 145 2.93 8.33 1.28
CA THR A 145 3.58 7.03 1.51
C THR A 145 4.21 6.96 2.89
N THR A 146 4.59 5.77 3.30
CA THR A 146 5.37 5.48 4.50
C THR A 146 6.18 4.21 4.29
N SER A 147 7.24 4.00 5.08
CA SER A 147 7.82 2.67 5.26
C SER A 147 6.85 1.77 6.03
N GLU A 148 6.85 0.47 5.76
CA GLU A 148 6.03 -0.48 6.50
C GLU A 148 6.33 -0.43 8.00
N SER A 149 7.60 -0.33 8.38
CA SER A 149 8.02 -0.33 9.78
C SER A 149 8.94 0.85 10.12
N THR A 150 9.35 0.96 11.40
CA THR A 150 10.18 2.03 11.94
C THR A 150 11.51 2.12 11.18
N LEU A 151 11.88 3.32 10.70
CA LEU A 151 13.19 3.60 10.16
C LEU A 151 14.27 3.50 11.27
N ARG A 152 15.45 3.00 10.94
CA ARG A 152 16.54 2.77 11.94
C ARG A 152 16.85 3.96 12.84
N PRO A 153 16.88 5.22 12.36
CA PRO A 153 17.14 6.38 13.23
C PRO A 153 15.98 6.72 14.17
N ASP A 154 14.76 6.25 13.88
CA ASP A 154 13.55 6.59 14.64
C ASP A 154 13.30 5.63 15.82
N GLY A 155 14.08 4.56 15.91
CA GLY A 155 14.03 3.63 17.01
C GLY A 155 14.02 2.16 16.63
N ARG A 156 13.56 1.33 17.55
CA ARG A 156 13.42 -0.11 17.36
C ARG A 156 12.12 -0.40 16.64
N GLN A 157 12.14 -1.40 15.78
CA GLN A 157 10.94 -1.99 15.20
C GLN A 157 10.17 -2.80 16.22
N ALA A 158 8.85 -2.86 16.06
CA ALA A 158 7.98 -3.78 16.79
C ALA A 158 8.37 -5.24 16.50
N ASP A 159 8.34 -6.05 17.52
CA ASP A 159 8.40 -7.51 17.42
C ASP A 159 7.51 -8.14 18.50
N ALA A 160 7.19 -9.41 18.37
CA ALA A 160 6.30 -10.11 19.26
C ALA A 160 6.76 -10.16 20.76
N LYS A 161 7.99 -9.74 21.05
CA LYS A 161 8.56 -9.80 22.42
C LYS A 161 8.71 -8.43 23.06
N ASN A 162 9.06 -7.42 22.27
CA ASN A 162 9.48 -6.11 22.81
C ASN A 162 8.34 -5.15 23.09
N GLN A 163 7.14 -5.40 22.56
CA GLN A 163 5.95 -4.54 22.69
C GLN A 163 6.20 -3.06 22.32
N VAL A 164 7.21 -2.81 21.48
CA VAL A 164 7.52 -1.47 21.01
C VAL A 164 6.50 -1.07 19.96
N LYS A 165 5.99 0.14 20.04
CA LYS A 165 5.17 0.74 19.00
C LYS A 165 6.04 1.22 17.85
N ASN A 166 5.71 0.85 16.63
CA ASN A 166 6.36 1.40 15.45
C ASN A 166 6.11 2.91 15.35
N ARG A 167 7.17 3.64 14.96
CA ARG A 167 7.15 5.07 14.68
C ARG A 167 7.42 5.26 13.21
N LEU A 168 6.43 5.73 12.49
CA LEU A 168 6.50 5.87 11.05
C LEU A 168 6.57 7.35 10.65
N ARG A 169 7.10 7.61 9.46
CA ARG A 169 7.11 8.92 8.83
C ARG A 169 6.17 8.89 7.64
N PHE A 170 5.01 9.53 7.77
CA PHE A 170 4.11 9.75 6.64
C PHE A 170 4.67 10.90 5.82
N GLN A 171 5.09 10.61 4.60
CA GLN A 171 5.69 11.57 3.68
C GLN A 171 4.72 11.92 2.57
N SER A 172 4.53 13.22 2.34
CA SER A 172 3.74 13.70 1.20
C SER A 172 4.62 14.21 0.06
N PHE A 173 4.05 14.20 -1.16
CA PHE A 173 4.66 14.78 -2.37
C PHE A 173 3.60 15.55 -3.13
N ASP A 174 3.99 16.62 -3.82
CA ASP A 174 3.09 17.36 -4.70
C ASP A 174 2.96 16.72 -6.09
N ASP A 175 2.14 17.33 -6.95
CA ASP A 175 1.93 16.92 -8.35
C ASP A 175 3.17 17.02 -9.23
N SER A 176 4.23 17.66 -8.76
CA SER A 176 5.55 17.72 -9.42
C SER A 176 6.50 16.66 -8.87
N PHE A 177 6.01 15.76 -8.02
CA PHE A 177 6.73 14.66 -7.38
C PHE A 177 7.81 15.09 -6.37
N VAL A 178 7.73 16.35 -5.91
CA VAL A 178 8.64 16.92 -4.91
C VAL A 178 8.13 16.65 -3.51
N ALA A 179 9.01 16.19 -2.62
CA ALA A 179 8.69 15.95 -1.21
C ALA A 179 8.22 17.24 -0.50
N LYS A 180 7.18 17.12 0.29
CA LYS A 180 6.55 18.22 1.06
C LYS A 180 6.50 17.86 2.55
N GLU A 181 5.33 17.81 3.11
CA GLU A 181 5.11 17.59 4.53
C GLU A 181 5.52 16.18 4.96
N GLN A 182 6.07 16.08 6.17
CA GLN A 182 6.34 14.81 6.82
C GLN A 182 5.74 14.84 8.23
N TYR A 183 4.96 13.81 8.56
CA TYR A 183 4.32 13.68 9.86
C TYR A 183 4.77 12.42 10.57
N ALA A 184 4.95 12.53 11.89
CA ALA A 184 5.18 11.37 12.73
C ALA A 184 3.84 10.64 12.98
N TYR A 185 3.84 9.34 12.78
CA TYR A 185 2.74 8.45 13.10
C TYR A 185 3.19 7.39 14.09
N LEU A 186 2.46 7.23 15.18
CA LEU A 186 2.71 6.22 16.20
C LEU A 186 1.65 5.13 16.08
N MET A 187 2.06 3.94 15.66
CA MET A 187 1.19 2.78 15.56
C MET A 187 0.71 2.30 16.93
N ASP A 188 -0.31 1.47 16.93
CA ASP A 188 -0.71 0.73 18.12
C ASP A 188 0.37 -0.27 18.57
N ALA A 189 0.27 -0.75 19.79
CA ALA A 189 1.19 -1.77 20.29
C ALA A 189 0.84 -3.13 19.68
N PRO A 190 1.81 -4.05 19.52
CA PRO A 190 1.52 -5.42 19.17
C PRO A 190 0.51 -6.07 20.11
N ASP A 191 -0.50 -6.75 19.57
CA ASP A 191 -1.49 -7.50 20.34
C ASP A 191 -0.96 -8.87 20.80
N ASN A 192 0.01 -9.43 20.07
CA ASN A 192 0.57 -10.73 20.37
C ASN A 192 1.83 -10.63 21.22
N HIS A 193 1.89 -11.46 22.26
CA HIS A 193 3.01 -11.53 23.19
C HIS A 193 3.82 -12.83 23.06
N SER A 194 3.54 -13.63 22.03
CA SER A 194 4.18 -14.92 21.82
C SER A 194 5.45 -14.80 20.97
N SER A 195 6.45 -15.61 21.29
CA SER A 195 7.60 -15.78 20.41
C SER A 195 7.13 -16.38 19.09
N ALA A 196 7.45 -15.74 17.97
CA ALA A 196 7.10 -16.16 16.63
C ALA A 196 8.35 -16.49 15.81
N ALA A 197 8.25 -17.48 14.93
CA ALA A 197 9.32 -17.83 14.00
C ALA A 197 9.46 -16.74 12.92
N ASN A 198 8.32 -16.23 12.42
CA ASN A 198 8.23 -15.06 11.57
C ASN A 198 7.25 -14.06 12.18
N TYR A 199 7.61 -12.79 12.12
CA TYR A 199 6.80 -11.70 12.67
C TYR A 199 6.98 -10.46 11.83
N ALA A 200 5.89 -9.79 11.51
CA ALA A 200 5.89 -8.46 10.91
C ALA A 200 4.75 -7.63 11.51
N MET A 201 5.02 -6.35 11.77
CA MET A 201 4.00 -5.38 12.15
C MET A 201 4.29 -4.07 11.45
N GLY A 202 3.30 -3.56 10.73
CA GLY A 202 3.49 -2.36 9.94
C GLY A 202 2.22 -1.81 9.31
N VAL A 203 2.40 -0.82 8.45
CA VAL A 203 1.36 -0.20 7.64
C VAL A 203 1.47 -0.67 6.19
N PRO A 204 0.75 -1.74 5.80
CA PRO A 204 0.80 -2.27 4.43
C PRO A 204 -0.04 -1.45 3.44
N ALA A 205 -1.00 -0.66 3.92
CA ALA A 205 -1.87 0.10 3.02
C ALA A 205 -2.35 1.41 3.62
N MET A 206 -2.60 2.37 2.75
CA MET A 206 -3.28 3.64 3.05
C MET A 206 -4.28 3.98 1.95
N ALA A 207 -5.34 4.69 2.31
CA ALA A 207 -6.26 5.33 1.36
C ALA A 207 -6.49 6.79 1.76
N ALA A 208 -6.25 7.70 0.82
CA ALA A 208 -6.57 9.10 1.00
C ALA A 208 -8.08 9.33 0.79
N LEU A 209 -8.69 10.09 1.68
CA LEU A 209 -10.09 10.45 1.65
C LEU A 209 -10.25 11.90 1.18
N ASP A 210 -11.37 12.21 0.51
CA ASP A 210 -11.64 13.53 -0.09
C ASP A 210 -11.58 14.68 0.92
N ASN A 211 -11.83 14.41 2.20
CA ASN A 211 -11.73 15.40 3.27
C ASN A 211 -10.30 15.69 3.76
N GLY A 212 -9.28 15.11 3.11
CA GLY A 212 -7.86 15.26 3.48
C GLY A 212 -7.38 14.31 4.57
N CYS A 213 -8.24 13.43 5.10
CA CYS A 213 -7.84 12.38 6.02
C CYS A 213 -7.16 11.22 5.28
N LEU A 214 -6.36 10.47 6.02
CA LEU A 214 -5.82 9.18 5.57
C LEU A 214 -6.49 8.06 6.37
N LEU A 215 -7.01 7.06 5.69
CA LEU A 215 -7.35 5.78 6.28
C LEU A 215 -6.10 4.92 6.25
N VAL A 216 -5.67 4.42 7.40
CA VAL A 216 -4.41 3.67 7.58
C VAL A 216 -4.77 2.27 8.03
N LEU A 217 -4.22 1.27 7.35
CA LEU A 217 -4.32 -0.13 7.74
C LEU A 217 -3.07 -0.50 8.55
N GLU A 218 -3.25 -0.89 9.80
CA GLU A 218 -2.20 -1.51 10.60
C GLU A 218 -2.37 -3.04 10.58
N ARG A 219 -1.29 -3.76 10.33
CA ARG A 219 -1.30 -5.22 10.27
C ARG A 219 -0.25 -5.82 11.19
N GLU A 220 -0.63 -6.83 11.97
CA GLU A 220 0.28 -7.71 12.66
C GLU A 220 0.21 -9.11 12.05
N PHE A 221 1.35 -9.66 11.64
CA PHE A 221 1.48 -11.01 11.09
C PHE A 221 2.43 -11.84 11.95
N LEU A 222 2.05 -13.08 12.25
CA LEU A 222 2.93 -13.97 12.99
C LEU A 222 2.76 -15.43 12.59
N VAL A 223 3.87 -16.17 12.70
CA VAL A 223 3.90 -17.63 12.58
C VAL A 223 4.50 -18.21 13.85
N THR A 224 3.74 -19.02 14.55
CA THR A 224 4.19 -19.81 15.69
C THR A 224 3.96 -21.29 15.42
N PRO A 225 4.53 -22.23 16.21
CA PRO A 225 4.27 -23.65 16.04
C PRO A 225 2.77 -24.05 16.09
N SER A 226 1.95 -23.24 16.76
CA SER A 226 0.51 -23.51 16.95
C SER A 226 -0.40 -22.48 16.28
N LYS A 227 0.15 -21.41 15.67
CA LYS A 227 -0.68 -20.29 15.19
C LYS A 227 -0.04 -19.65 13.95
N PHE A 228 -0.85 -19.50 12.92
CA PHE A 228 -0.53 -18.76 11.71
C PHE A 228 -1.65 -17.77 11.43
N GLY A 229 -1.34 -16.51 11.21
CA GLY A 229 -2.37 -15.53 10.88
C GLY A 229 -1.88 -14.11 10.73
N SER A 230 -2.72 -13.32 10.08
CA SER A 230 -2.64 -11.86 10.05
C SER A 230 -3.79 -11.29 10.87
N TYR A 231 -3.51 -10.21 11.57
CA TYR A 231 -4.46 -9.48 12.41
C TYR A 231 -4.45 -8.01 11.98
N VAL A 232 -5.63 -7.43 11.90
CA VAL A 232 -5.89 -6.04 11.46
C VAL A 232 -6.72 -5.33 12.51
#